data_fddc4fcbb1df3f348431a55841509d6b
#
_entry.id   fddc4fcbb1df3f348431a55841509d6b
#
_cell.length_a   1.000
_cell.length_b   1.000
_cell.length_c   1.000
_cell.angle_alpha   90.00
_cell.angle_beta   90.00
_cell.angle_gamma   90.00
#
_symmetry.space_group_name_H-M   'P 1'
#
loop_
_entity.id
_entity.type
_entity.pdbx_description
1 polymer ?
#
loop_
_entity_poly.entity_id
_entity_poly.type
_entity_poly.pdbx_seq_one_letter_code
_entity_poly.pdbx_strand_id
1 'polypeptide(L)'
;MNKNLMIVIAALLVIFGLVMSGYNNLVGMNENINGKWSQIENQLQRRNDLIPNLVNTVKGYAAHESDVFKAVADARAKLGGAKTVQEASQADGELSGALSRLLMVAENYPQLKANANFTQLQDELAGTENRIAVSRQDYNNAVQ
;
A
#
# COMPACT_ATOMS: atom_id res chain seq x y z
N MET A 1 -42.94 -37.46 21.79
CA MET A 1 -42.35 -36.11 21.58
C MET A 1 -43.45 -35.20 21.09
N ASN A 2 -43.74 -34.13 21.81
CA ASN A 2 -44.89 -33.22 21.51
C ASN A 2 -44.63 -32.50 20.15
N LYS A 3 -45.64 -32.48 19.28
CA LYS A 3 -45.53 -31.79 17.94
C LYS A 3 -45.02 -30.34 18.09
N ASN A 4 -45.45 -29.64 19.15
CA ASN A 4 -44.99 -28.27 19.41
C ASN A 4 -43.50 -28.20 19.77
N LEU A 5 -42.95 -29.19 20.47
CA LEU A 5 -41.54 -29.27 20.81
C LEU A 5 -40.69 -29.51 19.54
N MET A 6 -41.14 -30.37 18.63
CA MET A 6 -40.47 -30.61 17.33
C MET A 6 -40.43 -29.35 16.48
N ILE A 7 -41.52 -28.58 16.44
CA ILE A 7 -41.58 -27.32 15.68
C ILE A 7 -40.59 -26.31 16.26
N VAL A 8 -40.53 -26.19 17.59
CA VAL A 8 -39.56 -25.27 18.23
C VAL A 8 -38.11 -25.67 17.93
N ILE A 9 -37.79 -26.95 18.00
CA ILE A 9 -36.42 -27.44 17.69
C ILE A 9 -36.10 -27.18 16.23
N ALA A 10 -37.03 -27.45 15.32
CA ALA A 10 -36.81 -27.17 13.88
C ALA A 10 -36.60 -25.67 13.62
N ALA A 11 -37.35 -24.79 14.25
CA ALA A 11 -37.20 -23.36 14.14
C ALA A 11 -35.83 -22.88 14.67
N LEU A 12 -35.37 -23.41 15.78
CA LEU A 12 -34.06 -23.09 16.35
C LEU A 12 -32.91 -23.54 15.44
N LEU A 13 -33.03 -24.71 14.83
CA LEU A 13 -32.02 -25.21 13.87
C LEU A 13 -31.94 -24.33 12.61
N VAL A 14 -33.10 -23.86 12.10
CA VAL A 14 -33.12 -22.93 10.96
C VAL A 14 -32.48 -21.60 11.34
N ILE A 15 -32.84 -21.03 12.49
CA ILE A 15 -32.23 -19.77 12.96
C ILE A 15 -30.72 -19.93 13.13
N PHE A 16 -30.28 -21.02 13.76
CA PHE A 16 -28.86 -21.33 13.91
C PHE A 16 -28.14 -21.44 12.56
N GLY A 17 -28.72 -22.11 11.58
CA GLY A 17 -28.18 -22.22 10.23
C GLY A 17 -28.03 -20.86 9.55
N LEU A 18 -29.04 -19.98 9.66
CA LEU A 18 -29.00 -18.62 9.11
C LEU A 18 -27.91 -17.75 9.78
N VAL A 19 -27.79 -17.83 11.11
CA VAL A 19 -26.75 -17.11 11.85
C VAL A 19 -25.35 -17.59 11.46
N MET A 20 -25.14 -18.89 11.39
CA MET A 20 -23.85 -19.48 10.97
C MET A 20 -23.49 -19.12 9.53
N SER A 21 -24.47 -19.12 8.62
CA SER A 21 -24.25 -18.70 7.22
C SER A 21 -23.88 -17.22 7.14
N GLY A 22 -24.56 -16.35 7.90
CA GLY A 22 -24.25 -14.93 7.99
C GLY A 22 -22.84 -14.70 8.56
N TYR A 23 -22.49 -15.41 9.63
CA TYR A 23 -21.17 -15.32 10.24
C TYR A 23 -20.05 -15.73 9.28
N ASN A 24 -20.19 -16.86 8.59
CA ASN A 24 -19.21 -17.32 7.61
C ASN A 24 -19.03 -16.32 6.45
N ASN A 25 -20.11 -15.69 6.00
CA ASN A 25 -20.05 -14.66 4.96
C ASN A 25 -19.26 -13.43 5.45
N LEU A 26 -19.55 -12.95 6.66
CA LEU A 26 -18.84 -11.82 7.26
C LEU A 26 -17.34 -12.11 7.45
N VAL A 27 -16.99 -13.30 7.90
CA VAL A 27 -15.58 -13.74 8.02
C VAL A 27 -14.92 -13.73 6.64
N GLY A 28 -15.56 -14.30 5.63
CA GLY A 28 -15.04 -14.30 4.25
C GLY A 28 -14.83 -12.90 3.68
N MET A 29 -15.75 -11.97 3.93
CA MET A 29 -15.61 -10.56 3.54
C MET A 29 -14.43 -9.89 4.25
N ASN A 30 -14.29 -10.11 5.56
CA ASN A 30 -13.16 -9.56 6.33
C ASN A 30 -11.81 -10.11 5.85
N GLU A 31 -11.71 -11.39 5.56
CA GLU A 31 -10.49 -12.00 5.00
C GLU A 31 -10.17 -11.42 3.62
N ASN A 32 -11.18 -11.18 2.77
CA ASN A 32 -10.99 -10.54 1.47
C ASN A 32 -10.43 -9.12 1.62
N ILE A 33 -10.99 -8.31 2.52
CA ILE A 33 -10.52 -6.95 2.81
C ILE A 33 -9.06 -6.98 3.28
N ASN A 34 -8.73 -7.87 4.23
CA ASN A 34 -7.37 -8.03 4.73
C ASN A 34 -6.40 -8.47 3.62
N GLY A 35 -6.84 -9.36 2.73
CA GLY A 35 -6.06 -9.77 1.57
C GLY A 35 -5.77 -8.61 0.61
N LYS A 36 -6.76 -7.75 0.35
CA LYS A 36 -6.59 -6.53 -0.47
C LYS A 36 -5.64 -5.53 0.20
N TRP A 37 -5.75 -5.37 1.51
CA TRP A 37 -4.81 -4.54 2.26
C TRP A 37 -3.38 -5.05 2.17
N SER A 38 -3.16 -6.34 2.35
CA SER A 38 -1.82 -6.94 2.22
C SER A 38 -1.20 -6.74 0.83
N GLN A 39 -2.00 -6.68 -0.23
CA GLN A 39 -1.50 -6.33 -1.57
C GLN A 39 -0.97 -4.90 -1.62
N ILE A 40 -1.65 -3.94 -0.99
CA ILE A 40 -1.17 -2.56 -0.87
C ILE A 40 0.15 -2.52 -0.09
N GLU A 41 0.21 -3.16 1.08
CA GLU A 41 1.42 -3.21 1.92
C GLU A 41 2.62 -3.75 1.14
N ASN A 42 2.44 -4.82 0.38
CA ASN A 42 3.50 -5.40 -0.44
C ASN A 42 4.03 -4.41 -1.50
N GLN A 43 3.16 -3.63 -2.13
CA GLN A 43 3.59 -2.62 -3.10
C GLN A 43 4.26 -1.42 -2.43
N LEU A 44 3.75 -0.99 -1.27
CA LEU A 44 4.37 0.07 -0.47
C LEU A 44 5.76 -0.34 0.03
N GLN A 45 5.90 -1.58 0.48
CA GLN A 45 7.21 -2.14 0.88
C GLN A 45 8.18 -2.16 -0.30
N ARG A 46 7.76 -2.65 -1.46
CA ARG A 46 8.59 -2.64 -2.67
C ARG A 46 9.02 -1.23 -3.05
N ARG A 47 8.10 -0.25 -3.01
CA ARG A 47 8.42 1.16 -3.24
C ARG A 47 9.47 1.66 -2.25
N ASN A 48 9.28 1.36 -0.97
CA ASN A 48 10.20 1.75 0.10
C ASN A 48 11.61 1.15 -0.07
N ASP A 49 11.72 -0.05 -0.62
CA ASP A 49 12.99 -0.76 -0.85
C ASP A 49 13.76 -0.23 -2.08
N LEU A 50 13.07 0.36 -3.06
CA LEU A 50 13.71 0.96 -4.24
C LEU A 50 14.37 2.32 -3.94
N ILE A 51 13.87 3.06 -2.95
CA ILE A 51 14.28 4.43 -2.66
C ILE A 51 15.76 4.58 -2.29
N PRO A 52 16.38 3.72 -1.45
CA PRO A 52 17.80 3.84 -1.13
C PRO A 52 18.69 3.79 -2.37
N ASN A 53 18.36 2.93 -3.33
CA ASN A 53 19.11 2.81 -4.58
C ASN A 53 18.97 4.07 -5.44
N LEU A 54 17.76 4.63 -5.53
CA LEU A 54 17.52 5.90 -6.22
C LEU A 54 18.31 7.04 -5.57
N VAL A 55 18.21 7.19 -4.25
CA VAL A 55 18.92 8.24 -3.49
C VAL A 55 20.43 8.12 -3.68
N ASN A 56 20.99 6.91 -3.61
CA ASN A 56 22.42 6.67 -3.80
C ASN A 56 22.87 7.01 -5.22
N THR A 57 22.06 6.68 -6.23
CA THR A 57 22.33 7.03 -7.63
C THR A 57 22.33 8.54 -7.81
N VAL A 58 21.34 9.25 -7.26
CA VAL A 58 21.26 10.74 -7.34
C VAL A 58 22.40 11.40 -6.59
N LYS A 59 22.77 10.91 -5.39
CA LYS A 59 23.90 11.43 -4.60
C LYS A 59 25.21 11.40 -5.36
N GLY A 60 25.41 10.45 -6.24
CA GLY A 60 26.65 10.37 -7.07
C GLY A 60 26.82 11.57 -8.02
N TYR A 61 25.74 12.29 -8.33
CA TYR A 61 25.74 13.44 -9.24
C TYR A 61 25.40 14.77 -8.56
N ALA A 62 24.57 14.74 -7.51
CA ALA A 62 23.99 15.91 -6.83
C ALA A 62 24.27 15.90 -5.33
N ALA A 63 25.52 15.71 -4.92
CA ALA A 63 25.92 15.53 -3.53
C ALA A 63 25.55 16.71 -2.59
N HIS A 64 25.31 17.91 -3.13
CA HIS A 64 25.01 19.11 -2.35
C HIS A 64 23.52 19.28 -1.97
N GLU A 65 22.64 18.42 -2.46
CA GLU A 65 21.18 18.49 -2.26
C GLU A 65 20.72 17.79 -0.97
N SER A 66 21.40 18.10 0.15
CA SER A 66 21.21 17.43 1.44
C SER A 66 19.78 17.48 1.95
N ASP A 67 19.08 18.61 1.76
CA ASP A 67 17.72 18.82 2.26
C ASP A 67 16.69 17.95 1.54
N VAL A 68 16.89 17.71 0.25
CA VAL A 68 16.05 16.81 -0.54
C VAL A 68 16.24 15.36 -0.12
N PHE A 69 17.50 14.95 0.11
CA PHE A 69 17.78 13.59 0.60
C PHE A 69 17.21 13.35 2.00
N LYS A 70 17.29 14.37 2.88
CA LYS A 70 16.70 14.29 4.21
C LYS A 70 15.18 14.17 4.12
N ALA A 71 14.53 14.99 3.29
CA ALA A 71 13.07 14.91 3.10
C ALA A 71 12.61 13.52 2.62
N VAL A 72 13.35 12.90 1.69
CA VAL A 72 13.07 11.53 1.22
C VAL A 72 13.29 10.50 2.34
N ALA A 73 14.37 10.63 3.11
CA ALA A 73 14.65 9.72 4.22
C ALA A 73 13.59 9.81 5.33
N ASP A 74 13.15 11.01 5.69
CA ASP A 74 12.11 11.25 6.69
C ASP A 74 10.75 10.68 6.23
N ALA A 75 10.36 10.93 4.97
CA ALA A 75 9.12 10.40 4.41
C ALA A 75 9.15 8.87 4.30
N ARG A 76 10.30 8.29 3.92
CA ARG A 76 10.52 6.84 3.90
C ARG A 76 10.37 6.22 5.29
N ALA A 77 10.94 6.84 6.31
CA ALA A 77 10.84 6.37 7.69
C ALA A 77 9.39 6.39 8.19
N LYS A 78 8.62 7.44 7.86
CA LYS A 78 7.18 7.51 8.18
C LYS A 78 6.39 6.39 7.52
N LEU A 79 6.65 6.11 6.24
CA LEU A 79 5.98 5.02 5.53
C LEU A 79 6.30 3.66 6.17
N GLY A 80 7.57 3.41 6.50
CA GLY A 80 7.98 2.17 7.16
C GLY A 80 7.46 2.02 8.58
N GLY A 81 7.06 3.11 9.25
CA GLY A 81 6.48 3.11 10.59
C GLY A 81 4.95 3.11 10.64
N ALA A 82 4.27 3.25 9.50
CA ALA A 82 2.82 3.30 9.42
C ALA A 82 2.19 1.97 9.84
N LYS A 83 1.18 2.02 10.73
CA LYS A 83 0.50 0.84 11.28
C LYS A 83 -0.95 0.70 10.83
N THR A 84 -1.51 1.75 10.27
CA THR A 84 -2.91 1.80 9.81
C THR A 84 -2.97 2.15 8.33
N VAL A 85 -4.08 1.77 7.68
CA VAL A 85 -4.38 2.12 6.27
C VAL A 85 -4.27 3.62 6.05
N GLN A 86 -4.79 4.41 6.98
CA GLN A 86 -4.81 5.87 6.89
C GLN A 86 -3.39 6.45 7.01
N GLU A 87 -2.61 5.99 7.99
CA GLU A 87 -1.21 6.41 8.17
C GLU A 87 -0.35 6.05 6.95
N ALA A 88 -0.50 4.83 6.42
CA ALA A 88 0.21 4.39 5.23
C ALA A 88 -0.16 5.23 3.99
N SER A 89 -1.44 5.58 3.82
CA SER A 89 -1.90 6.43 2.72
C SER A 89 -1.33 7.84 2.80
N GLN A 90 -1.31 8.43 4.00
CA GLN A 90 -0.74 9.77 4.22
C GLN A 90 0.78 9.77 4.02
N ALA A 91 1.47 8.79 4.59
CA ALA A 91 2.92 8.67 4.47
C ALA A 91 3.38 8.43 3.02
N ASP A 92 2.62 7.64 2.25
CA ASP A 92 2.88 7.44 0.83
C ASP A 92 2.68 8.72 0.00
N GLY A 93 1.69 9.55 0.35
CA GLY A 93 1.52 10.88 -0.25
C GLY A 93 2.70 11.82 0.05
N GLU A 94 3.19 11.84 1.29
CA GLU A 94 4.38 12.61 1.68
C GLU A 94 5.63 12.12 0.94
N LEU A 95 5.79 10.81 0.81
CA LEU A 95 6.88 10.21 0.07
C LEU A 95 6.84 10.55 -1.42
N SER A 96 5.65 10.53 -2.04
CA SER A 96 5.46 10.95 -3.44
C SER A 96 5.89 12.41 -3.64
N GLY A 97 5.55 13.30 -2.70
CA GLY A 97 5.96 14.69 -2.71
C GLY A 97 7.49 14.85 -2.59
N ALA A 98 8.12 14.10 -1.70
CA ALA A 98 9.58 14.12 -1.52
C ALA A 98 10.31 13.57 -2.75
N LEU A 99 9.83 12.48 -3.34
CA LEU A 99 10.37 11.91 -4.58
C LEU A 99 10.23 12.87 -5.76
N SER A 100 9.11 13.58 -5.89
CA SER A 100 8.93 14.58 -6.94
C SER A 100 9.98 15.70 -6.85
N ARG A 101 10.33 16.13 -5.64
CA ARG A 101 11.43 17.11 -5.43
C ARG A 101 12.78 16.52 -5.83
N LEU A 102 13.05 15.26 -5.48
CA LEU A 102 14.27 14.57 -5.88
C LEU A 102 14.39 14.48 -7.41
N LEU A 103 13.30 14.18 -8.10
CA LEU A 103 13.26 14.13 -9.57
C LEU A 103 13.46 15.53 -10.21
N MET A 104 12.93 16.59 -9.61
CA MET A 104 13.19 17.96 -10.08
C MET A 104 14.67 18.34 -9.95
N VAL A 105 15.36 17.88 -8.91
CA VAL A 105 16.81 18.04 -8.80
C VAL A 105 17.53 17.35 -9.97
N ALA A 106 17.12 16.12 -10.30
CA ALA A 106 17.73 15.37 -11.39
C ALA A 106 17.64 16.09 -12.75
N GLU A 107 16.62 16.94 -12.97
CA GLU A 107 16.50 17.73 -14.19
C GLU A 107 17.69 18.71 -14.39
N ASN A 108 18.33 19.14 -13.31
CA ASN A 108 19.51 20.02 -13.38
C ASN A 108 20.81 19.27 -13.67
N TYR A 109 20.78 17.92 -13.73
CA TYR A 109 21.94 17.06 -13.92
C TYR A 109 21.75 16.15 -15.16
N PRO A 110 22.05 16.61 -16.36
CA PRO A 110 21.82 15.84 -17.60
C PRO A 110 22.51 14.48 -17.62
N GLN A 111 23.68 14.37 -16.98
CA GLN A 111 24.40 13.10 -16.86
C GLN A 111 23.68 12.06 -16.01
N LEU A 112 22.97 12.50 -14.97
CA LEU A 112 22.10 11.65 -14.16
C LEU A 112 20.92 11.16 -14.97
N LYS A 113 20.29 12.03 -15.76
CA LYS A 113 19.17 11.65 -16.65
C LYS A 113 19.59 10.62 -17.70
N ALA A 114 20.83 10.65 -18.15
CA ALA A 114 21.39 9.67 -19.09
C ALA A 114 21.84 8.36 -18.42
N ASN A 115 21.80 8.28 -17.08
CA ASN A 115 22.19 7.08 -16.35
C ASN A 115 21.11 6.00 -16.44
N ALA A 116 21.47 4.83 -16.99
CA ALA A 116 20.54 3.72 -17.20
C ALA A 116 19.92 3.21 -15.90
N ASN A 117 20.69 3.15 -14.80
CA ASN A 117 20.18 2.71 -13.50
C ASN A 117 19.16 3.70 -12.94
N PHE A 118 19.38 5.01 -13.14
CA PHE A 118 18.43 6.03 -12.72
C PHE A 118 17.11 5.90 -13.48
N THR A 119 17.16 5.75 -14.80
CA THR A 119 15.96 5.55 -15.63
C THR A 119 15.20 4.28 -15.23
N GLN A 120 15.91 3.18 -15.04
CA GLN A 120 15.29 1.92 -14.60
C GLN A 120 14.60 2.07 -13.24
N LEU A 121 15.25 2.73 -12.28
CA LEU A 121 14.66 2.95 -10.95
C LEU A 121 13.42 3.87 -11.00
N GLN A 122 13.43 4.88 -11.89
CA GLN A 122 12.23 5.72 -12.14
C GLN A 122 11.08 4.89 -12.70
N ASP A 123 11.34 4.03 -13.70
CA ASP A 123 10.33 3.17 -14.30
C ASP A 123 9.76 2.17 -13.30
N GLU A 124 10.61 1.58 -12.46
CA GLU A 124 10.16 0.68 -11.40
C GLU A 124 9.32 1.40 -10.34
N LEU A 125 9.70 2.62 -9.94
CA LEU A 125 8.92 3.43 -9.01
C LEU A 125 7.57 3.85 -9.60
N ALA A 126 7.53 4.29 -10.85
CA ALA A 126 6.28 4.58 -11.54
C ALA A 126 5.39 3.32 -11.65
N GLY A 127 5.99 2.18 -11.93
CA GLY A 127 5.29 0.88 -11.94
C GLY A 127 4.69 0.52 -10.58
N THR A 128 5.41 0.75 -9.48
CA THR A 128 4.87 0.49 -8.12
C THR A 128 3.75 1.47 -7.77
N GLU A 129 3.85 2.75 -8.15
CA GLU A 129 2.80 3.75 -7.92
C GLU A 129 1.49 3.37 -8.62
N ASN A 130 1.56 2.95 -9.88
CA ASN A 130 0.40 2.45 -10.62
C ASN A 130 -0.23 1.23 -9.94
N ARG A 131 0.58 0.27 -9.47
CA ARG A 131 0.08 -0.91 -8.75
C ARG A 131 -0.56 -0.54 -7.41
N ILE A 132 0.01 0.42 -6.67
CA ILE A 132 -0.58 0.94 -5.43
C ILE A 132 -1.95 1.55 -5.73
N ALA A 133 -2.07 2.36 -6.78
CA ALA A 133 -3.34 2.97 -7.17
C ALA A 133 -4.42 1.92 -7.49
N VAL A 134 -4.08 0.89 -8.27
CA VAL A 134 -4.99 -0.24 -8.58
C VAL A 134 -5.35 -1.01 -7.31
N SER A 135 -4.37 -1.37 -6.48
CA SER A 135 -4.63 -2.10 -5.23
C SER A 135 -5.51 -1.31 -4.25
N ARG A 136 -5.37 0.03 -4.20
CA ARG A 136 -6.24 0.90 -3.42
C ARG A 136 -7.67 0.91 -3.95
N GLN A 137 -7.84 0.93 -5.27
CA GLN A 137 -9.18 0.83 -5.87
C GLN A 137 -9.83 -0.51 -5.51
N ASP A 138 -9.09 -1.61 -5.62
CA ASP A 138 -9.56 -2.94 -5.25
C ASP A 138 -9.95 -3.03 -3.76
N TYR A 139 -9.13 -2.46 -2.87
CA TYR A 139 -9.41 -2.39 -1.44
C TYR A 139 -10.70 -1.59 -1.17
N ASN A 140 -10.84 -0.41 -1.76
CA ASN A 140 -12.01 0.43 -1.60
C ASN A 140 -13.29 -0.26 -2.08
N ASN A 141 -13.22 -1.02 -3.19
CA ASN A 141 -14.33 -1.82 -3.69
C ASN A 141 -14.69 -2.98 -2.75
N ALA A 142 -13.72 -3.53 -2.03
CA ALA A 142 -13.97 -4.62 -1.09
C ALA A 142 -14.55 -4.14 0.26
N VAL A 143 -14.36 -2.88 0.61
CA VAL A 143 -14.86 -2.27 1.86
C VAL A 143 -16.30 -1.73 1.70
N GLN A 144 -16.76 -1.46 0.46
CA GLN A 144 -18.13 -1.03 0.16
C GLN A 144 -19.12 -2.20 0.15
#